data_e84362a2e9da07948714513bd965e02b
#
_entry.id   e84362a2e9da07948714513bd965e02b
#
_cell.length_a   1.000
_cell.length_b   1.000
_cell.length_c   1.000
_cell.angle_alpha   90.00
_cell.angle_beta   90.00
_cell.angle_gamma   90.00
#
_symmetry.space_group_name_H-M   'P 1'
#
loop_
_entity.id
_entity.type
_entity.pdbx_description
1 polymer ?
#
loop_
_entity_poly.entity_id
_entity_poly.type
_entity_poly.pdbx_seq_one_letter_code
_entity_poly.pdbx_strand_id
1 'polypeptide(L)'
;MKPVRYLPGSYQMLTRRCTQRMFFFVPGGKTEALFEYALACAAKFAGVKIIGWCLMSNHYHILVYDPHGTLAMFLHHLNMQLARSFNAYLGRGENLFASDSLSRVELVQAEDVVDKLAYTLANPVQAGLVGTASAWGGSTSWHRMMRGERLHVP
;
A
#
# COMPACT_ATOMS: atom_id res chain seq x y z
N MET A 1 -20.44 13.28 -10.07
CA MET A 1 -19.17 13.11 -9.33
C MET A 1 -18.14 14.07 -9.93
N LYS A 2 -17.55 14.95 -9.16
CA LYS A 2 -16.47 15.81 -9.66
C LYS A 2 -15.24 14.94 -9.91
N PRO A 3 -14.53 15.08 -11.04
CA PRO A 3 -13.31 14.35 -11.27
C PRO A 3 -12.28 14.69 -10.19
N VAL A 4 -11.66 13.67 -9.61
CA VAL A 4 -10.57 13.85 -8.65
C VAL A 4 -9.36 14.37 -9.41
N ARG A 5 -8.90 15.56 -9.04
CA ARG A 5 -7.70 16.16 -9.65
C ARG A 5 -6.49 15.79 -8.79
N TYR A 6 -5.53 15.12 -9.41
CA TYR A 6 -4.24 14.80 -8.81
C TYR A 6 -3.23 15.85 -9.22
N LEU A 7 -2.68 16.58 -8.25
CA LEU A 7 -1.72 17.65 -8.50
C LEU A 7 -0.28 17.10 -8.41
N PRO A 8 0.62 17.52 -9.31
CA PRO A 8 2.03 17.19 -9.19
C PRO A 8 2.63 17.69 -7.89
N GLY A 9 3.60 16.93 -7.34
CA GLY A 9 4.34 17.33 -6.15
C GLY A 9 3.60 17.11 -4.84
N SER A 10 2.65 16.19 -4.78
CA SER A 10 1.88 15.92 -3.56
C SER A 10 2.31 14.64 -2.85
N TYR A 11 2.23 14.65 -1.51
CA TYR A 11 2.32 13.46 -0.66
C TYR A 11 0.92 12.96 -0.36
N GLN A 12 0.71 11.65 -0.47
CA GLN A 12 -0.60 11.03 -0.30
C GLN A 12 -0.51 9.80 0.60
N MET A 13 -1.42 9.70 1.55
CA MET A 13 -1.65 8.49 2.33
C MET A 13 -2.82 7.72 1.70
N LEU A 14 -2.56 6.48 1.31
CA LEU A 14 -3.50 5.62 0.61
C LEU A 14 -3.87 4.43 1.49
N THR A 15 -5.16 4.13 1.56
CA THR A 15 -5.68 2.95 2.27
C THR A 15 -6.75 2.30 1.42
N ARG A 16 -6.70 0.99 1.28
CA ARG A 16 -7.77 0.24 0.62
C ARG A 16 -8.03 -1.09 1.31
N ARG A 17 -9.29 -1.43 1.44
CA ARG A 17 -9.78 -2.60 2.16
C ARG A 17 -10.29 -3.67 1.20
N CYS A 18 -10.01 -4.94 1.53
CA CYS A 18 -10.58 -6.09 0.86
C CYS A 18 -12.10 -6.13 1.00
N THR A 19 -12.77 -6.73 0.00
CA THR A 19 -14.22 -6.93 0.03
C THR A 19 -14.63 -7.69 1.28
N GLN A 20 -15.74 -7.28 1.89
CA GLN A 20 -16.30 -7.89 3.11
C GLN A 20 -15.28 -8.03 4.26
N ARG A 21 -14.20 -7.24 4.25
CA ARG A 21 -13.10 -7.30 5.22
C ARG A 21 -12.42 -8.68 5.30
N MET A 22 -12.44 -9.43 4.22
CA MET A 22 -11.83 -10.76 4.14
C MET A 22 -10.31 -10.67 4.25
N PHE A 23 -9.71 -11.65 4.94
CA PHE A 23 -8.27 -11.74 5.15
C PHE A 23 -7.57 -12.38 3.95
N PHE A 24 -7.50 -11.66 2.84
CA PHE A 24 -6.83 -12.14 1.63
C PHE A 24 -5.31 -11.94 1.66
N PHE A 25 -4.82 -11.07 2.51
CA PHE A 25 -3.40 -10.71 2.64
C PHE A 25 -2.75 -11.30 3.89
N VAL A 26 -3.14 -12.50 4.27
CA VAL A 26 -2.57 -13.17 5.44
C VAL A 26 -1.05 -13.34 5.25
N PRO A 27 -0.23 -12.94 6.25
CA PRO A 27 1.22 -13.09 6.18
C PRO A 27 1.66 -14.53 5.89
N GLY A 28 2.72 -14.68 5.10
CA GLY A 28 3.31 -15.96 4.73
C GLY A 28 2.98 -16.41 3.31
N GLY A 29 3.55 -17.51 2.91
CA GLY A 29 3.41 -18.02 1.55
C GLY A 29 3.94 -17.04 0.51
N LYS A 30 3.12 -16.68 -0.46
CA LYS A 30 3.47 -15.74 -1.54
C LYS A 30 2.95 -14.32 -1.33
N THR A 31 2.25 -14.05 -0.23
CA THR A 31 1.55 -12.79 0.01
C THR A 31 2.48 -11.58 -0.10
N GLU A 32 3.60 -11.59 0.62
CA GLU A 32 4.55 -10.49 0.64
C GLU A 32 5.16 -10.24 -0.74
N ALA A 33 5.59 -11.31 -1.40
CA ALA A 33 6.21 -11.22 -2.73
C ALA A 33 5.23 -10.70 -3.79
N LEU A 34 3.98 -11.16 -3.79
CA LEU A 34 2.95 -10.68 -4.72
C LEU A 34 2.65 -9.20 -4.50
N PHE A 35 2.52 -8.78 -3.26
CA PHE A 35 2.23 -7.39 -2.92
C PHE A 35 3.39 -6.46 -3.29
N GLU A 36 4.60 -6.78 -2.87
CA GLU A 36 5.78 -5.95 -3.11
C GLU A 36 6.13 -5.86 -4.59
N TYR A 37 5.96 -6.94 -5.34
CA TYR A 37 6.13 -6.91 -6.79
C TYR A 37 5.11 -5.97 -7.46
N ALA A 38 3.83 -6.09 -7.14
CA ALA A 38 2.79 -5.23 -7.67
C ALA A 38 3.02 -3.75 -7.32
N LEU A 39 3.42 -3.48 -6.07
CA LEU A 39 3.73 -2.14 -5.58
C LEU A 39 4.88 -1.51 -6.37
N ALA A 40 5.97 -2.24 -6.54
CA ALA A 40 7.15 -1.76 -7.24
C ALA A 40 6.89 -1.56 -8.74
N CYS A 41 6.15 -2.47 -9.39
CA CYS A 41 5.75 -2.33 -10.80
C CYS A 41 4.86 -1.09 -11.02
N ALA A 42 3.88 -0.88 -10.17
CA ALA A 42 2.98 0.28 -10.25
C ALA A 42 3.74 1.59 -10.05
N ALA A 43 4.64 1.64 -9.07
CA ALA A 43 5.48 2.81 -8.81
C ALA A 43 6.38 3.15 -10.01
N LYS A 44 7.03 2.16 -10.59
CA LYS A 44 7.87 2.32 -11.78
C LYS A 44 7.05 2.78 -12.98
N PHE A 45 5.88 2.18 -13.20
CA PHE A 45 5.00 2.50 -14.32
C PHE A 45 4.51 3.95 -14.28
N ALA A 46 4.08 4.43 -13.12
CA ALA A 46 3.51 5.75 -12.95
C ALA A 46 4.53 6.84 -12.56
N GLY A 47 5.77 6.48 -12.24
CA GLY A 47 6.77 7.44 -11.76
C GLY A 47 6.50 7.94 -10.35
N VAL A 48 5.69 7.24 -9.56
CA VAL A 48 5.37 7.57 -8.18
C VAL A 48 6.45 7.01 -7.26
N LYS A 49 6.82 7.74 -6.22
CA LYS A 49 7.81 7.32 -5.24
C LYS A 49 7.13 6.77 -3.98
N ILE A 50 7.50 5.55 -3.59
CA ILE A 50 7.00 4.94 -2.36
C ILE A 50 7.83 5.43 -1.19
N ILE A 51 7.16 5.99 -0.18
CA ILE A 51 7.79 6.44 1.06
C ILE A 51 7.75 5.32 2.11
N GLY A 52 6.63 4.66 2.25
CA GLY A 52 6.46 3.55 3.17
C GLY A 52 5.16 2.80 2.95
N TRP A 53 5.07 1.59 3.49
CA TRP A 53 3.86 0.77 3.41
C TRP A 53 3.76 -0.21 4.57
N CYS A 54 2.54 -0.64 4.81
CA CYS A 54 2.23 -1.79 5.65
C CYS A 54 1.03 -2.53 5.07
N LEU A 55 1.21 -3.82 4.80
CA LEU A 55 0.15 -4.72 4.36
C LEU A 55 -0.45 -5.43 5.57
N MET A 56 -1.67 -5.08 5.90
CA MET A 56 -2.48 -5.79 6.89
C MET A 56 -3.24 -6.94 6.23
N SER A 57 -3.79 -7.87 7.00
CA SER A 57 -4.44 -9.06 6.45
C SER A 57 -5.65 -8.76 5.56
N ASN A 58 -6.31 -7.62 5.73
CA ASN A 58 -7.52 -7.25 4.99
C ASN A 58 -7.49 -5.85 4.36
N HIS A 59 -6.36 -5.15 4.41
CA HIS A 59 -6.18 -3.83 3.81
C HIS A 59 -4.71 -3.45 3.70
N TYR A 60 -4.41 -2.45 2.90
CA TYR A 60 -3.07 -1.87 2.84
C TYR A 60 -3.07 -0.40 3.25
N HIS A 61 -1.93 0.03 3.76
CA HIS A 61 -1.55 1.44 3.92
C HIS A 61 -0.29 1.70 3.09
N ILE A 62 -0.33 2.72 2.24
CA ILE A 62 0.82 3.12 1.42
C ILE A 62 0.95 4.64 1.47
N LEU A 63 2.14 5.11 1.80
CA LEU A 63 2.50 6.52 1.75
C LEU A 63 3.36 6.77 0.53
N VAL A 64 2.94 7.69 -0.33
CA VAL A 64 3.60 7.98 -1.62
C VAL A 64 3.88 9.46 -1.79
N TYR A 65 4.87 9.75 -2.65
CA TYR A 65 5.08 11.06 -3.26
C TYR A 65 4.83 10.96 -4.76
N ASP A 66 3.95 11.83 -5.25
CA ASP A 66 3.55 11.88 -6.65
C ASP A 66 4.14 13.12 -7.33
N PRO A 67 5.32 13.02 -7.96
CA PRO A 67 5.96 14.18 -8.58
C PRO A 67 5.26 14.69 -9.84
N HIS A 68 4.44 13.84 -10.49
CA HIS A 68 3.92 14.12 -11.83
C HIS A 68 2.40 14.25 -11.92
N GLY A 69 1.66 14.04 -10.83
CA GLY A 69 0.21 14.01 -10.87
C GLY A 69 -0.36 12.74 -11.49
N THR A 70 0.36 11.62 -11.38
CA THR A 70 0.05 10.33 -12.00
C THR A 70 -0.53 9.31 -11.02
N LEU A 71 -0.98 9.76 -9.87
CA LEU A 71 -1.49 8.88 -8.80
C LEU A 71 -2.64 7.99 -9.27
N ALA A 72 -3.51 8.50 -10.15
CA ALA A 72 -4.61 7.70 -10.73
C ALA A 72 -4.08 6.50 -11.51
N MET A 73 -3.02 6.68 -12.30
CA MET A 73 -2.36 5.59 -13.03
C MET A 73 -1.73 4.58 -12.08
N PHE A 74 -1.07 5.07 -11.04
CA PHE A 74 -0.48 4.23 -10.00
C PHE A 74 -1.52 3.35 -9.33
N LEU A 75 -2.62 3.95 -8.86
CA LEU A 75 -3.70 3.24 -8.16
C LEU A 75 -4.39 2.23 -9.06
N HIS A 76 -4.67 2.60 -10.30
CA HIS A 76 -5.28 1.69 -11.27
C HIS A 76 -4.39 0.47 -11.51
N HIS A 77 -3.13 0.69 -11.81
CA HIS A 77 -2.16 -0.36 -12.08
C HIS A 77 -1.95 -1.26 -10.86
N LEU A 78 -1.75 -0.68 -9.69
CA LEU A 78 -1.56 -1.41 -8.44
C LEU A 78 -2.76 -2.31 -8.14
N ASN A 79 -3.95 -1.73 -8.09
CA ASN A 79 -5.15 -2.46 -7.68
C ASN A 79 -5.55 -3.54 -8.69
N MET A 80 -5.36 -3.27 -9.99
CA MET A 80 -5.57 -4.28 -11.04
C MET A 80 -4.61 -5.46 -10.88
N GLN A 81 -3.33 -5.18 -10.66
CA GLN A 81 -2.31 -6.21 -10.51
C GLN A 81 -2.51 -7.04 -9.25
N LEU A 82 -2.83 -6.38 -8.13
CA LEU A 82 -3.16 -7.08 -6.88
C LEU A 82 -4.38 -7.98 -7.03
N ALA A 83 -5.45 -7.48 -7.65
CA ALA A 83 -6.66 -8.26 -7.85
C ALA A 83 -6.39 -9.50 -8.72
N ARG A 84 -5.66 -9.35 -9.81
CA ARG A 84 -5.30 -10.47 -10.69
C ARG A 84 -4.42 -11.50 -9.98
N SER A 85 -3.36 -11.04 -9.32
CA SER A 85 -2.38 -11.91 -8.67
C SER A 85 -2.98 -12.67 -7.49
N PHE A 86 -3.71 -11.97 -6.62
CA PHE A 86 -4.30 -12.60 -5.43
C PHE A 86 -5.50 -13.49 -5.79
N ASN A 87 -6.33 -13.10 -6.74
CA ASN A 87 -7.42 -13.97 -7.19
C ASN A 87 -6.87 -15.25 -7.82
N ALA A 88 -5.81 -15.18 -8.60
CA ALA A 88 -5.13 -16.37 -9.13
C ALA A 88 -4.53 -17.23 -8.01
N TYR A 89 -3.83 -16.61 -7.07
CA TYR A 89 -3.20 -17.30 -5.94
C TYR A 89 -4.22 -17.96 -5.01
N LEU A 90 -5.35 -17.29 -4.76
CA LEU A 90 -6.41 -17.77 -3.85
C LEU A 90 -7.49 -18.59 -4.55
N GLY A 91 -7.41 -18.78 -5.87
CA GLY A 91 -8.43 -19.50 -6.65
C GLY A 91 -9.79 -18.79 -6.69
N ARG A 92 -9.81 -17.45 -6.76
CA ARG A 92 -11.01 -16.62 -6.74
C ARG A 92 -11.25 -15.95 -8.10
N GLY A 93 -12.52 -15.66 -8.42
CA GLY A 93 -12.92 -14.96 -9.63
C GLY A 93 -13.70 -13.65 -9.39
N GLU A 94 -13.81 -13.20 -8.15
CA GLU A 94 -14.60 -12.04 -7.77
C GLU A 94 -13.72 -10.85 -7.35
N ASN A 95 -14.35 -9.71 -7.04
CA ASN A 95 -13.65 -8.50 -6.62
C ASN A 95 -12.80 -8.75 -5.38
N LEU A 96 -11.54 -8.36 -5.45
CA LEU A 96 -10.63 -8.42 -4.29
C LEU A 96 -10.92 -7.30 -3.31
N PHE A 97 -11.16 -6.09 -3.81
CA PHE A 97 -11.37 -4.89 -3.00
C PHE A 97 -12.85 -4.52 -2.90
N ALA A 98 -13.24 -4.01 -1.73
CA ALA A 98 -14.56 -3.43 -1.54
C ALA A 98 -14.74 -2.18 -2.42
N SER A 99 -15.93 -2.01 -2.99
CA SER A 99 -16.29 -0.78 -3.67
C SER A 99 -16.17 0.40 -2.71
N ASP A 100 -15.72 1.54 -3.22
CA ASP A 100 -15.58 2.79 -2.45
C ASP A 100 -14.72 2.67 -1.17
N SER A 101 -13.87 1.65 -1.08
CA SER A 101 -12.98 1.45 0.07
C SER A 101 -11.67 2.22 -0.01
N LEU A 102 -11.36 2.83 -1.15
CA LEU A 102 -10.15 3.62 -1.32
C LEU A 102 -10.25 4.94 -0.54
N SER A 103 -9.37 5.10 0.44
CA SER A 103 -9.17 6.36 1.14
C SER A 103 -7.86 7.00 0.66
N ARG A 104 -7.93 8.30 0.36
CA ARG A 104 -6.80 9.11 -0.04
C ARG A 104 -6.77 10.39 0.78
N VAL A 105 -5.66 10.61 1.47
CA VAL A 105 -5.46 11.82 2.28
C VAL A 105 -4.20 12.52 1.76
N GLU A 106 -4.35 13.75 1.30
CA GLU A 106 -3.22 14.60 0.91
C GLU A 106 -2.53 15.17 2.15
N LEU A 107 -1.21 15.11 2.19
CA LEU A 107 -0.38 15.57 3.28
C LEU A 107 0.37 16.83 2.83
N VAL A 108 0.11 17.95 3.51
CA VAL A 108 0.62 19.27 3.10
C VAL A 108 1.89 19.65 3.84
N GLN A 109 1.98 19.34 5.14
CA GLN A 109 3.12 19.69 5.98
C GLN A 109 4.11 18.53 6.09
N ALA A 110 5.39 18.86 6.25
CA ALA A 110 6.44 17.84 6.44
C ALA A 110 6.18 16.97 7.68
N GLU A 111 5.68 17.57 8.74
CA GLU A 111 5.32 16.89 9.99
C GLU A 111 4.22 15.85 9.75
N ASP A 112 3.24 16.15 8.90
CA ASP A 112 2.16 15.23 8.55
C ASP A 112 2.69 13.98 7.85
N VAL A 113 3.70 14.14 6.98
CA VAL A 113 4.35 13.02 6.29
C VAL A 113 5.03 12.10 7.30
N VAL A 114 5.80 12.66 8.24
CA VAL A 114 6.47 11.89 9.29
C VAL A 114 5.47 11.18 10.19
N ASP A 115 4.42 11.88 10.62
CA ASP A 115 3.37 11.32 11.47
C ASP A 115 2.62 10.17 10.76
N LYS A 116 2.29 10.33 9.50
CA LYS A 116 1.61 9.28 8.71
C LYS A 116 2.53 8.10 8.39
N LEU A 117 3.82 8.33 8.22
CA LEU A 117 4.78 7.26 8.09
C LEU A 117 4.84 6.43 9.38
N ALA A 118 4.97 7.09 10.52
CA ALA A 118 4.96 6.44 11.83
C ALA A 118 3.65 5.66 12.05
N TYR A 119 2.51 6.27 11.73
CA TYR A 119 1.20 5.62 11.79
C TYR A 119 1.13 4.36 10.92
N THR A 120 1.61 4.45 9.68
CA THR A 120 1.63 3.32 8.73
C THR A 120 2.44 2.15 9.28
N LEU A 121 3.64 2.42 9.80
CA LEU A 121 4.53 1.39 10.33
C LEU A 121 4.06 0.81 11.67
N ALA A 122 3.36 1.60 12.48
CA ALA A 122 2.82 1.19 13.77
C ALA A 122 1.45 0.49 13.67
N ASN A 123 0.86 0.40 12.49
CA ASN A 123 -0.50 -0.11 12.31
C ASN A 123 -0.73 -1.51 12.93
N PRO A 124 0.19 -2.50 12.75
CA PRO A 124 0.03 -3.81 13.39
C PRO A 124 0.07 -3.75 14.92
N VAL A 125 0.83 -2.82 15.50
CA VAL A 125 0.90 -2.61 16.95
C VAL A 125 -0.40 -1.99 17.47
N GLN A 126 -0.90 -0.98 16.79
CA GLN A 126 -2.17 -0.31 17.15
C GLN A 126 -3.37 -1.24 17.02
N ALA A 127 -3.32 -2.18 16.07
CA ALA A 127 -4.34 -3.22 15.91
C ALA A 127 -4.24 -4.34 16.96
N GLY A 128 -3.25 -4.30 17.86
CA GLY A 128 -3.05 -5.31 18.90
C GLY A 128 -2.53 -6.66 18.40
N LEU A 129 -1.97 -6.70 17.17
CA LEU A 129 -1.50 -7.94 16.55
C LEU A 129 -0.07 -8.32 16.94
N VAL A 130 0.76 -7.33 17.23
CA VAL A 130 2.17 -7.50 17.63
C VAL A 130 2.54 -6.45 18.67
N GLY A 131 3.63 -6.68 19.42
CA GLY A 131 4.13 -5.75 20.44
C GLY A 131 5.00 -4.63 19.87
N THR A 132 5.66 -4.87 18.73
CA THR A 132 6.54 -3.91 18.06
C THR A 132 6.33 -3.96 16.53
N ALA A 133 6.63 -2.88 15.83
CA ALA A 133 6.53 -2.83 14.36
C ALA A 133 7.44 -3.87 13.69
N SER A 134 8.61 -4.15 14.26
CA SER A 134 9.54 -5.15 13.74
C SER A 134 9.03 -6.59 13.82
N ALA A 135 8.04 -6.86 14.66
CA ALA A 135 7.48 -8.20 14.85
C ALA A 135 6.38 -8.55 13.84
N TRP A 136 5.90 -7.57 13.04
CA TRP A 136 4.91 -7.85 12.02
C TRP A 136 5.47 -8.79 10.94
N GLY A 137 4.80 -9.93 10.71
CA GLY A 137 5.24 -10.95 9.75
C GLY A 137 4.78 -10.69 8.31
N GLY A 138 3.91 -9.71 8.07
CA GLY A 138 3.45 -9.30 6.75
C GLY A 138 4.40 -8.33 6.07
N SER A 139 4.07 -7.93 4.84
CA SER A 139 4.87 -6.96 4.10
C SER A 139 4.79 -5.58 4.75
N THR A 140 5.93 -5.04 5.09
CA THR A 140 6.08 -3.69 5.65
C THR A 140 7.44 -3.11 5.25
N SER A 141 7.47 -1.80 5.06
CA SER A 141 8.73 -1.10 4.75
C SER A 141 9.65 -0.92 5.97
N TRP A 142 9.20 -1.27 7.18
CA TRP A 142 9.99 -1.13 8.40
C TRP A 142 11.41 -1.68 8.27
N HIS A 143 11.54 -2.96 7.90
CA HIS A 143 12.85 -3.62 7.85
C HIS A 143 13.78 -3.00 6.80
N ARG A 144 13.25 -2.65 5.63
CA ARG A 144 14.02 -2.00 4.57
C ARG A 144 14.48 -0.62 4.97
N MET A 145 13.61 0.16 5.60
CA MET A 145 13.95 1.50 6.09
C MET A 145 15.05 1.46 7.15
N MET A 146 14.96 0.51 8.09
CA MET A 146 15.99 0.35 9.15
C MET A 146 17.34 -0.06 8.58
N ARG A 147 17.39 -0.79 7.45
CA ARG A 147 18.62 -1.18 6.77
C ARG A 147 19.04 -0.22 5.67
N GLY A 148 18.28 0.84 5.40
CA GLY A 148 18.54 1.77 4.29
C GLY A 148 18.39 1.12 2.90
N GLU A 149 17.63 0.05 2.80
CA GLU A 149 17.40 -0.68 1.55
C GLU A 149 16.26 -0.08 0.73
N ARG A 150 16.38 -0.17 -0.60
CA ARG A 150 15.32 0.20 -1.53
C ARG A 150 14.62 -1.04 -2.09
N LEU A 151 13.34 -0.88 -2.43
CA LEU A 151 12.61 -1.90 -3.18
C LEU A 151 13.02 -1.82 -4.66
N HIS A 152 13.53 -2.93 -5.19
CA HIS A 152 13.91 -3.04 -6.60
C HIS A 152 12.99 -4.04 -7.32
N VAL A 153 12.60 -3.67 -8.55
CA VAL A 153 11.94 -4.58 -9.49
C VAL A 153 12.99 -5.01 -10.50
N PRO A 154 13.10 -6.32 -10.78
CA PRO A 154 13.98 -6.82 -11.81
C PRO A 154 13.64 -6.25 -13.20
#